data_d2ced4d78cb0ab9d564eab7f2745789d
#
_entry.id   d2ced4d78cb0ab9d564eab7f2745789d
#
_cell.length_a   1.000
_cell.length_b   1.000
_cell.length_c   1.000
_cell.angle_alpha   90.00
_cell.angle_beta   90.00
_cell.angle_gamma   90.00
#
_symmetry.space_group_name_H-M   'P 1'
#
loop_
_entity.id
_entity.type
_entity.pdbx_description
1 polymer ?
#
loop_
_entity_poly.entity_id
_entity_poly.type
_entity_poly.pdbx_seq_one_letter_code
_entity_poly.pdbx_strand_id
1 'polypeptide(L)'
;ARFCSTCGNAIAPVDPVQQGADAGPLRRYIPPDLLRKLENARTGSALRGERRRVTILFCDVEGSTSAAEQLDPEDWTEIMNGLFEHLITPVFRYEGTVGRLTGDGLVAFFGAPIAHEDDPERAVLAALEILERAEPYSLEVERRWGLRPSLRLGINTGLVVVGQVGSDLHLEYTALGD
;
A
#
# COMPACT_ATOMS: atom_id res chain seq x y z
N ALA A 1 -14.72 33.77 8.74
CA ALA A 1 -13.33 33.59 9.15
C ALA A 1 -13.32 32.72 10.41
N ARG A 2 -12.48 31.69 10.45
CA ARG A 2 -12.25 30.91 11.66
C ARG A 2 -10.99 31.44 12.34
N PHE A 3 -11.05 31.62 13.66
CA PHE A 3 -9.94 32.11 14.45
C PHE A 3 -9.41 31.00 15.37
N CYS A 4 -8.10 30.98 15.64
CA CYS A 4 -7.51 30.06 16.60
C CYS A 4 -8.03 30.39 18.01
N SER A 5 -8.58 29.39 18.71
CA SER A 5 -9.12 29.55 20.05
C SER A 5 -8.04 29.86 21.11
N THR A 6 -6.78 29.64 20.83
CA THR A 6 -5.66 29.81 21.76
C THR A 6 -4.96 31.15 21.57
N CYS A 7 -4.76 31.63 20.35
CA CYS A 7 -4.00 32.86 20.08
C CYS A 7 -4.80 33.97 19.36
N GLY A 8 -6.05 33.73 18.98
CA GLY A 8 -6.90 34.67 18.30
C GLY A 8 -6.55 35.04 16.84
N ASN A 9 -5.49 34.43 16.28
CA ASN A 9 -5.11 34.68 14.90
C ASN A 9 -6.12 34.09 13.91
N ALA A 10 -6.40 34.83 12.83
CA ALA A 10 -7.23 34.35 11.75
C ALA A 10 -6.57 33.09 11.10
N ILE A 11 -7.32 32.03 11.05
CA ILE A 11 -6.93 30.85 10.29
C ILE A 11 -7.28 31.13 8.84
N ALA A 12 -6.26 31.28 7.99
CA ALA A 12 -6.47 31.42 6.56
C ALA A 12 -7.34 30.25 6.07
N PRO A 13 -8.30 30.48 5.14
CA PRO A 13 -8.95 29.37 4.47
C PRO A 13 -7.84 28.52 3.85
N VAL A 14 -7.77 27.26 4.23
CA VAL A 14 -6.98 26.28 3.45
C VAL A 14 -7.74 26.19 2.14
N ASP A 15 -7.17 26.69 1.06
CA ASP A 15 -7.70 26.41 -0.27
C ASP A 15 -7.95 24.91 -0.34
N PRO A 16 -9.12 24.46 -0.83
CA PRO A 16 -9.35 23.05 -1.02
C PRO A 16 -8.21 22.58 -1.92
N VAL A 17 -7.25 21.87 -1.33
CA VAL A 17 -6.22 21.14 -2.07
C VAL A 17 -6.99 20.45 -3.16
N GLN A 18 -6.69 20.78 -4.41
CA GLN A 18 -7.31 20.16 -5.57
C GLN A 18 -7.14 18.67 -5.40
N GLN A 19 -8.18 18.01 -4.90
CA GLN A 19 -8.28 16.58 -4.72
C GLN A 19 -8.53 15.94 -6.10
N GLY A 20 -7.58 16.16 -7.01
CA GLY A 20 -7.31 15.20 -8.05
C GLY A 20 -6.77 14.00 -7.29
N ALA A 21 -7.43 12.87 -7.45
CA ALA A 21 -7.07 11.60 -6.85
C ALA A 21 -5.65 11.22 -7.30
N ASP A 22 -4.71 11.82 -6.61
CA ASP A 22 -3.30 11.61 -6.84
C ASP A 22 -2.97 10.27 -6.18
N ALA A 23 -2.57 9.29 -6.98
CA ALA A 23 -1.97 8.07 -6.47
C ALA A 23 -0.68 8.40 -5.69
N GLY A 24 -0.44 9.69 -5.43
CA GLY A 24 0.65 10.20 -4.62
C GLY A 24 2.00 9.58 -4.98
N PRO A 25 2.83 9.29 -3.99
CA PRO A 25 4.15 8.70 -4.18
C PRO A 25 4.15 7.34 -4.90
N LEU A 26 3.04 6.60 -4.86
CA LEU A 26 2.93 5.28 -5.47
C LEU A 26 2.79 5.33 -7.00
N ARG A 27 2.36 6.48 -7.57
CA ARG A 27 2.12 6.60 -9.02
C ARG A 27 3.36 6.25 -9.85
N ARG A 28 4.55 6.52 -9.36
CA ARG A 28 5.82 6.21 -10.03
C ARG A 28 6.06 4.71 -10.24
N TYR A 29 5.42 3.86 -9.43
CA TYR A 29 5.56 2.41 -9.51
C TYR A 29 4.47 1.75 -10.37
N ILE A 30 3.39 2.46 -10.70
CA ILE A 30 2.26 1.92 -11.44
C ILE A 30 2.58 1.97 -12.94
N PRO A 31 2.57 0.82 -13.64
CA PRO A 31 2.71 0.81 -15.09
C PRO A 31 1.61 1.66 -15.76
N PRO A 32 1.91 2.41 -16.84
CA PRO A 32 0.94 3.32 -17.48
C PRO A 32 -0.36 2.64 -17.92
N ASP A 33 -0.27 1.39 -18.40
CA ASP A 33 -1.44 0.63 -18.83
C ASP A 33 -2.34 0.25 -17.64
N LEU A 34 -1.73 -0.13 -16.50
CA LEU A 34 -2.47 -0.42 -15.27
C LEU A 34 -3.11 0.85 -14.72
N LEU A 35 -2.38 1.98 -14.74
CA LEU A 35 -2.94 3.26 -14.31
C LEU A 35 -4.21 3.60 -15.08
N ARG A 36 -4.19 3.46 -16.42
CA ARG A 36 -5.36 3.68 -17.27
C ARG A 36 -6.51 2.72 -16.94
N LYS A 37 -6.23 1.43 -16.68
CA LYS A 37 -7.24 0.45 -16.26
C LYS A 37 -7.87 0.86 -14.92
N LEU A 38 -7.05 1.28 -13.95
CA LEU A 38 -7.51 1.72 -12.63
C LEU A 38 -8.37 2.99 -12.71
N GLU A 39 -7.98 3.97 -13.52
CA GLU A 39 -8.74 5.20 -13.75
C GLU A 39 -10.11 4.89 -14.38
N ASN A 40 -10.17 4.01 -15.39
CA ASN A 40 -11.42 3.58 -16.01
C ASN A 40 -12.33 2.83 -15.04
N ALA A 41 -11.77 1.95 -14.20
CA ALA A 41 -12.54 1.21 -13.20
C ALA A 41 -13.14 2.14 -12.14
N ARG A 42 -12.46 3.23 -11.80
CA ARG A 42 -12.95 4.24 -10.83
C ARG A 42 -14.10 5.09 -11.39
N THR A 43 -14.08 5.43 -12.67
CA THR A 43 -15.13 6.24 -13.31
C THR A 43 -16.39 5.43 -13.62
N GLY A 44 -16.27 4.11 -13.79
CA GLY A 44 -17.37 3.22 -14.18
C GLY A 44 -18.21 2.66 -13.03
N SER A 45 -17.76 2.74 -11.79
CA SER A 45 -18.46 2.20 -10.63
C SER A 45 -18.28 3.11 -9.44
N ALA A 46 -19.36 3.76 -9.01
CA ALA A 46 -19.43 4.26 -7.64
C ALA A 46 -19.35 3.02 -6.73
N LEU A 47 -18.20 2.76 -6.14
CA LEU A 47 -17.86 1.62 -5.29
C LEU A 47 -18.73 1.65 -4.01
N ARG A 48 -20.00 1.29 -4.14
CA ARG A 48 -20.93 1.06 -3.04
C ARG A 48 -20.82 -0.40 -2.66
N GLY A 49 -19.86 -0.74 -1.79
CA GLY A 49 -19.87 -2.02 -1.07
C GLY A 49 -20.16 -3.25 -1.93
N GLU A 50 -19.41 -3.49 -3.01
CA GLU A 50 -19.63 -4.65 -3.88
C GLU A 50 -18.98 -5.89 -3.27
N ARG A 51 -19.71 -7.01 -3.22
CA ARG A 51 -19.15 -8.30 -2.84
C ARG A 51 -18.33 -8.87 -3.99
N ARG A 52 -17.05 -9.12 -3.72
CA ARG A 52 -16.12 -9.70 -4.70
C ARG A 52 -15.27 -10.78 -4.05
N ARG A 53 -14.85 -11.76 -4.86
CA ARG A 53 -13.78 -12.66 -4.46
C ARG A 53 -12.47 -11.93 -4.71
N VAL A 54 -11.66 -11.78 -3.67
CA VAL A 54 -10.40 -11.06 -3.70
C VAL A 54 -9.34 -11.92 -3.04
N THR A 55 -8.14 -11.92 -3.61
CA THR A 55 -6.95 -12.47 -2.96
C THR A 55 -6.20 -11.32 -2.31
N ILE A 56 -5.94 -11.45 -1.03
CA ILE A 56 -5.24 -10.45 -0.22
C ILE A 56 -3.84 -10.98 0.07
N LEU A 57 -2.84 -10.16 -0.20
CA LEU A 57 -1.45 -10.38 0.17
C LEU A 57 -1.10 -9.42 1.29
N PHE A 58 -0.67 -9.99 2.41
CA PHE A 58 -0.06 -9.30 3.53
C PHE A 58 1.45 -9.51 3.47
N CYS A 59 2.20 -8.44 3.63
CA CYS A 59 3.65 -8.48 3.77
C CYS A 59 4.04 -7.62 4.96
N ASP A 60 4.91 -8.14 5.81
CA ASP A 60 5.32 -7.53 7.07
C ASP A 60 6.80 -7.81 7.33
N VAL A 61 7.51 -6.88 7.97
CA VAL A 61 8.90 -7.06 8.39
C VAL A 61 8.92 -7.72 9.76
N GLU A 62 9.51 -8.92 9.82
CA GLU A 62 9.62 -9.67 11.06
C GLU A 62 10.54 -8.95 12.07
N GLY A 63 10.05 -8.76 13.30
CA GLY A 63 10.82 -8.09 14.35
C GLY A 63 11.00 -6.58 14.17
N SER A 64 10.22 -5.95 13.30
CA SER A 64 10.27 -4.50 12.98
C SER A 64 10.25 -3.60 14.20
N THR A 65 9.41 -3.91 15.20
CA THR A 65 9.32 -3.13 16.45
C THR A 65 10.65 -3.09 17.19
N SER A 66 11.29 -4.25 17.39
CA SER A 66 12.59 -4.33 18.06
C SER A 66 13.71 -3.69 17.23
N ALA A 67 13.63 -3.78 15.90
CA ALA A 67 14.57 -3.14 14.99
C ALA A 67 14.46 -1.61 15.05
N ALA A 68 13.25 -1.08 15.03
CA ALA A 68 12.99 0.36 15.13
C ALA A 68 13.42 0.96 16.48
N GLU A 69 13.39 0.16 17.57
CA GLU A 69 13.88 0.59 18.88
C GLU A 69 15.42 0.65 18.98
N GLN A 70 16.14 -0.08 18.12
CA GLN A 70 17.60 -0.19 18.12
C GLN A 70 18.30 0.78 17.15
N LEU A 71 17.56 1.33 16.21
CA LEU A 71 18.06 2.22 15.17
C LEU A 71 17.57 3.66 15.41
N ASP A 72 18.31 4.62 14.87
CA ASP A 72 17.81 5.99 14.78
C ASP A 72 16.57 6.03 13.87
N PRO A 73 15.54 6.85 14.19
CA PRO A 73 14.30 6.92 13.40
C PRO A 73 14.51 7.25 11.92
N GLU A 74 15.55 8.07 11.62
CA GLU A 74 15.92 8.43 10.26
C GLU A 74 16.47 7.22 9.50
N ASP A 75 17.34 6.42 10.13
CA ASP A 75 17.89 5.19 9.54
C ASP A 75 16.79 4.15 9.28
N TRP A 76 15.89 3.95 10.25
CA TRP A 76 14.75 3.07 10.07
C TRP A 76 13.86 3.52 8.91
N THR A 77 13.62 4.82 8.81
CA THR A 77 12.83 5.40 7.71
C THR A 77 13.51 5.19 6.34
N GLU A 78 14.84 5.36 6.27
CA GLU A 78 15.60 5.09 5.04
C GLU A 78 15.50 3.63 4.63
N ILE A 79 15.67 2.70 5.57
CA ILE A 79 15.54 1.26 5.35
C ILE A 79 14.15 0.91 4.82
N MET A 80 13.10 1.40 5.49
CA MET A 80 11.73 1.07 5.09
C MET A 80 11.36 1.67 3.73
N ASN A 81 11.79 2.89 3.43
CA ASN A 81 11.55 3.49 2.12
C ASN A 81 12.22 2.70 0.99
N GLY A 82 13.45 2.25 1.19
CA GLY A 82 14.13 1.40 0.22
C GLY A 82 13.45 0.04 0.06
N LEU A 83 13.02 -0.57 1.17
CA LEU A 83 12.33 -1.86 1.15
C LEU A 83 11.00 -1.76 0.38
N PHE A 84 10.21 -0.72 0.59
CA PHE A 84 8.93 -0.54 -0.10
C PHE A 84 9.04 -0.54 -1.63
N GLU A 85 10.14 -0.08 -2.20
CA GLU A 85 10.37 -0.16 -3.65
C GLU A 85 10.37 -1.61 -4.15
N HIS A 86 10.95 -2.52 -3.36
CA HIS A 86 11.00 -3.95 -3.68
C HIS A 86 9.66 -4.65 -3.45
N LEU A 87 8.85 -4.17 -2.48
CA LEU A 87 7.53 -4.75 -2.19
C LEU A 87 6.46 -4.29 -3.19
N ILE A 88 6.45 -3.02 -3.57
CA ILE A 88 5.38 -2.41 -4.36
C ILE A 88 5.46 -2.80 -5.83
N THR A 89 6.67 -2.85 -6.38
CA THR A 89 6.88 -3.11 -7.82
C THR A 89 6.28 -4.44 -8.29
N PRO A 90 6.49 -5.58 -7.60
CA PRO A 90 5.86 -6.84 -7.99
C PRO A 90 4.33 -6.81 -7.93
N VAL A 91 3.75 -6.16 -6.92
CA VAL A 91 2.30 -6.03 -6.80
C VAL A 91 1.71 -5.42 -8.07
N PHE A 92 2.24 -4.29 -8.53
CA PHE A 92 1.75 -3.66 -9.76
C PHE A 92 2.10 -4.44 -11.03
N ARG A 93 3.23 -5.14 -11.07
CA ARG A 93 3.62 -6.00 -12.21
C ARG A 93 2.57 -7.08 -12.46
N TYR A 94 2.05 -7.69 -11.40
CA TYR A 94 1.00 -8.72 -11.50
C TYR A 94 -0.41 -8.15 -11.44
N GLU A 95 -0.57 -6.85 -11.72
CA GLU A 95 -1.85 -6.13 -11.77
C GLU A 95 -2.64 -6.15 -10.45
N GLY A 96 -1.93 -6.30 -9.32
CA GLY A 96 -2.48 -6.09 -7.99
C GLY A 96 -2.62 -4.60 -7.67
N THR A 97 -3.28 -4.30 -6.58
CA THR A 97 -3.48 -2.94 -6.07
C THR A 97 -2.96 -2.86 -4.65
N VAL A 98 -2.09 -1.89 -4.38
CA VAL A 98 -1.66 -1.58 -3.01
C VAL A 98 -2.81 -0.89 -2.29
N GLY A 99 -3.35 -1.56 -1.27
CA GLY A 99 -4.44 -1.03 -0.47
C GLY A 99 -3.96 -0.14 0.66
N ARG A 100 -2.91 -0.58 1.35
CA ARG A 100 -2.33 0.16 2.48
C ARG A 100 -0.84 -0.12 2.60
N LEU A 101 -0.08 0.93 2.96
CA LEU A 101 1.25 0.79 3.53
C LEU A 101 1.13 1.04 5.04
N THR A 102 1.65 0.12 5.83
CA THR A 102 1.86 0.28 7.27
C THR A 102 3.29 0.74 7.51
N GLY A 103 3.66 1.08 8.75
CA GLY A 103 5.03 1.54 9.05
C GLY A 103 6.11 0.52 8.68
N ASP A 104 5.76 -0.76 8.61
CA ASP A 104 6.65 -1.91 8.46
C ASP A 104 6.15 -2.97 7.48
N GLY A 105 5.09 -2.67 6.72
CA GLY A 105 4.53 -3.64 5.80
C GLY A 105 3.58 -3.07 4.77
N LEU A 106 2.98 -3.98 4.00
CA LEU A 106 2.02 -3.63 2.96
C LEU A 106 0.86 -4.63 2.92
N VAL A 107 -0.32 -4.12 2.55
CA VAL A 107 -1.47 -4.93 2.18
C VAL A 107 -1.79 -4.66 0.72
N ALA A 108 -1.89 -5.73 -0.07
CA ALA A 108 -2.23 -5.65 -1.48
C ALA A 108 -3.44 -6.53 -1.81
N PHE A 109 -4.18 -6.13 -2.83
CA PHE A 109 -5.38 -6.81 -3.31
C PHE A 109 -5.20 -7.25 -4.76
N PHE A 110 -5.63 -8.47 -5.07
CA PHE A 110 -5.77 -9.01 -6.42
C PHE A 110 -7.24 -9.39 -6.60
N GLY A 111 -7.89 -8.89 -7.66
CA GLY A 111 -9.32 -9.03 -7.89
C GLY A 111 -10.14 -7.78 -7.61
N ALA A 112 -9.50 -6.67 -7.22
CA ALA A 112 -10.13 -5.38 -7.01
C ALA A 112 -9.13 -4.22 -7.21
N PRO A 113 -9.52 -3.15 -7.93
CA PRO A 113 -10.75 -2.92 -8.67
C PRO A 113 -10.84 -3.73 -9.97
N ILE A 114 -9.73 -4.27 -10.46
CA ILE A 114 -9.66 -5.11 -11.65
C ILE A 114 -9.60 -6.56 -11.18
N ALA A 115 -10.42 -7.43 -11.78
CA ALA A 115 -10.45 -8.86 -11.48
C ALA A 115 -9.98 -9.68 -12.67
N HIS A 116 -9.21 -10.72 -12.37
CA HIS A 116 -8.75 -11.73 -13.31
C HIS A 116 -9.13 -13.12 -12.80
N GLU A 117 -9.20 -14.09 -13.69
CA GLU A 117 -9.51 -15.47 -13.30
C GLU A 117 -8.38 -16.10 -12.48
N ASP A 118 -7.15 -15.62 -12.68
CA ASP A 118 -5.90 -16.10 -12.10
C ASP A 118 -5.39 -15.20 -10.94
N ASP A 119 -6.23 -14.39 -10.31
CA ASP A 119 -5.83 -13.50 -9.22
C ASP A 119 -5.08 -14.21 -8.07
N PRO A 120 -5.47 -15.42 -7.63
CA PRO A 120 -4.69 -16.14 -6.61
C PRO A 120 -3.27 -16.51 -7.07
N GLU A 121 -3.10 -16.89 -8.33
CA GLU A 121 -1.80 -17.21 -8.91
C GLU A 121 -0.93 -15.95 -9.02
N ARG A 122 -1.51 -14.84 -9.47
CA ARG A 122 -0.84 -13.54 -9.54
C ARG A 122 -0.33 -13.07 -8.17
N ALA A 123 -1.13 -13.26 -7.13
CA ALA A 123 -0.71 -12.94 -5.77
C ALA A 123 0.48 -13.77 -5.30
N VAL A 124 0.51 -15.07 -5.62
CA VAL A 124 1.63 -15.96 -5.30
C VAL A 124 2.89 -15.56 -6.08
N LEU A 125 2.76 -15.28 -7.38
CA LEU A 125 3.88 -14.84 -8.20
C LEU A 125 4.46 -13.50 -7.71
N ALA A 126 3.59 -12.57 -7.33
CA ALA A 126 4.01 -11.31 -6.72
C ALA A 126 4.77 -11.54 -5.41
N ALA A 127 4.27 -12.43 -4.55
CA ALA A 127 4.92 -12.76 -3.29
C ALA A 127 6.32 -13.38 -3.48
N LEU A 128 6.46 -14.29 -4.44
CA LEU A 128 7.75 -14.91 -4.76
C LEU A 128 8.74 -13.86 -5.29
N GLU A 129 8.29 -12.98 -6.19
CA GLU A 129 9.15 -11.91 -6.71
C GLU A 129 9.52 -10.89 -5.61
N ILE A 130 8.61 -10.59 -4.67
CA ILE A 130 8.91 -9.75 -3.50
C ILE A 130 10.09 -10.35 -2.72
N LEU A 131 10.04 -11.64 -2.38
CA LEU A 131 11.13 -12.31 -1.64
C LEU A 131 12.45 -12.26 -2.41
N GLU A 132 12.41 -12.56 -3.71
CA GLU A 132 13.60 -12.54 -4.57
C GLU A 132 14.23 -11.14 -4.64
N ARG A 133 13.42 -10.10 -4.78
CA ARG A 133 13.90 -8.73 -4.91
C ARG A 133 14.35 -8.11 -3.59
N ALA A 134 13.72 -8.49 -2.48
CA ALA A 134 14.06 -7.97 -1.17
C ALA A 134 15.37 -8.54 -0.61
N GLU A 135 15.75 -9.75 -1.00
CA GLU A 135 16.95 -10.42 -0.47
C GLU A 135 18.26 -9.62 -0.69
N PRO A 136 18.59 -9.15 -1.91
CA PRO A 136 19.78 -8.34 -2.12
C PRO A 136 19.79 -7.05 -1.29
N TYR A 137 18.63 -6.41 -1.16
CA TYR A 137 18.48 -5.22 -0.34
C TYR A 137 18.65 -5.51 1.15
N SER A 138 18.08 -6.61 1.65
CA SER A 138 18.26 -7.05 3.04
C SER A 138 19.74 -7.28 3.38
N LEU A 139 20.52 -7.84 2.46
CA LEU A 139 21.98 -8.00 2.61
C LEU A 139 22.72 -6.65 2.60
N GLU A 140 22.25 -5.67 1.85
CA GLU A 140 22.80 -4.31 1.87
C GLU A 140 22.53 -3.62 3.22
N VAL A 141 21.30 -3.72 3.72
CA VAL A 141 20.91 -3.19 5.03
C VAL A 141 21.73 -3.84 6.14
N GLU A 142 21.94 -5.16 6.09
CA GLU A 142 22.76 -5.88 7.06
C GLU A 142 24.20 -5.35 7.09
N ARG A 143 24.80 -5.10 5.93
CA ARG A 143 26.16 -4.56 5.82
C ARG A 143 26.28 -3.12 6.36
N ARG A 144 25.24 -2.30 6.20
CA ARG A 144 25.28 -0.88 6.56
C ARG A 144 24.84 -0.63 8.01
N TRP A 145 23.84 -1.33 8.49
CA TRP A 145 23.23 -1.09 9.81
C TRP A 145 23.31 -2.28 10.77
N GLY A 146 23.87 -3.41 10.34
CA GLY A 146 23.95 -4.62 11.16
C GLY A 146 22.62 -5.32 11.39
N LEU A 147 21.57 -4.90 10.70
CA LEU A 147 20.22 -5.46 10.76
C LEU A 147 19.84 -6.09 9.41
N ARG A 148 19.38 -7.34 9.41
CA ARG A 148 18.87 -7.99 8.22
C ARG A 148 17.35 -8.08 8.26
N PRO A 149 16.63 -7.25 7.49
CA PRO A 149 15.18 -7.35 7.40
C PRO A 149 14.76 -8.71 6.85
N SER A 150 13.85 -9.37 7.54
CA SER A 150 13.21 -10.62 7.11
C SER A 150 11.73 -10.34 6.83
N LEU A 151 11.22 -10.88 5.74
CA LEU A 151 9.82 -10.67 5.33
C LEU A 151 8.97 -11.87 5.67
N ARG A 152 7.80 -11.60 6.21
CA ARG A 152 6.72 -12.57 6.39
C ARG A 152 5.58 -12.20 5.46
N LEU A 153 5.17 -13.16 4.63
CA LEU A 153 4.07 -12.99 3.70
C LEU A 153 2.93 -13.95 4.02
N GLY A 154 1.70 -13.44 3.89
CA GLY A 154 0.50 -14.24 4.01
C GLY A 154 -0.44 -13.94 2.84
N ILE A 155 -1.03 -14.99 2.26
CA ILE A 155 -1.98 -14.86 1.16
C ILE A 155 -3.25 -15.60 1.53
N ASN A 156 -4.40 -14.95 1.35
CA ASN A 156 -5.70 -15.57 1.53
C ASN A 156 -6.67 -15.11 0.44
N THR A 157 -7.51 -16.01 -0.01
CA THR A 157 -8.58 -15.71 -0.99
C THR A 157 -9.93 -15.90 -0.34
N GLY A 158 -10.76 -14.88 -0.40
CA GLY A 158 -12.08 -14.90 0.21
C GLY A 158 -13.09 -13.99 -0.47
N LEU A 159 -14.34 -14.12 -0.05
CA LEU A 159 -15.40 -13.20 -0.46
C LEU A 159 -15.38 -12.00 0.50
N VAL A 160 -15.18 -10.82 -0.04
CA VAL A 160 -15.08 -9.58 0.73
C VAL A 160 -16.02 -8.52 0.17
N VAL A 161 -16.33 -7.53 0.99
CA VAL A 161 -16.98 -6.31 0.52
C VAL A 161 -15.88 -5.31 0.20
N VAL A 162 -15.76 -5.00 -1.08
CA VAL A 162 -14.80 -3.99 -1.57
C VAL A 162 -15.52 -2.66 -1.65
N GLY A 163 -14.95 -1.65 -1.03
CA GLY A 163 -15.54 -0.31 -1.05
C GLY A 163 -14.61 0.73 -0.47
N GLN A 164 -15.00 1.97 -0.61
CA GLN A 164 -14.37 3.06 0.11
C GLN A 164 -14.93 3.09 1.53
N VAL A 165 -14.07 2.89 2.52
CA VAL A 165 -14.42 3.06 3.93
C VAL A 165 -13.80 4.34 4.41
N GLY A 166 -14.61 5.24 4.94
CA GLY A 166 -14.15 6.51 5.47
C GLY A 166 -15.10 7.66 5.16
N SER A 167 -14.74 8.84 5.62
CA SER A 167 -15.40 10.10 5.28
C SER A 167 -14.75 10.72 4.04
N ASP A 168 -15.36 11.76 3.48
CA ASP A 168 -14.83 12.54 2.34
C ASP A 168 -13.39 13.05 2.55
N LEU A 169 -12.88 12.96 3.78
CA LEU A 169 -11.56 13.45 4.18
C LEU A 169 -10.48 12.36 4.18
N HIS A 170 -10.86 11.06 4.19
CA HIS A 170 -9.90 9.95 4.19
C HIS A 170 -10.52 8.72 3.51
N LEU A 171 -10.01 8.42 2.32
CA LEU A 171 -10.47 7.31 1.50
C LEU A 171 -9.42 6.20 1.52
N GLU A 172 -9.73 5.10 2.19
CA GLU A 172 -8.94 3.88 2.12
C GLU A 172 -9.66 2.83 1.27
N TYR A 173 -8.90 2.18 0.42
CA TYR A 173 -9.38 0.98 -0.25
C TYR A 173 -9.29 -0.16 0.77
N THR A 174 -10.42 -0.67 1.21
CA THR A 174 -10.43 -1.75 2.19
C THR A 174 -11.30 -2.91 1.75
N ALA A 175 -10.94 -4.10 2.18
CA ALA A 175 -11.71 -5.31 2.01
C ALA A 175 -12.17 -5.78 3.40
N LEU A 176 -13.47 -5.92 3.58
CA LEU A 176 -14.09 -6.41 4.81
C LEU A 176 -14.65 -7.81 4.54
N GLY A 177 -14.15 -8.79 5.26
CA GLY A 177 -14.57 -10.19 5.20
C GLY A 177 -14.07 -10.95 6.43
N ASP A 178 -14.53 -12.19 6.57
CA ASP A 178 -14.06 -13.11 7.63
C ASP A 178 -12.66 -13.65 7.34
#